data_88107b6b69d2f5a2cbd3a76b700c4e1a
#
_entry.id   88107b6b69d2f5a2cbd3a76b700c4e1a
#
_cell.length_a   1.000
_cell.length_b   1.000
_cell.length_c   1.000
_cell.angle_alpha   90.00
_cell.angle_beta   90.00
_cell.angle_gamma   90.00
#
_symmetry.space_group_name_H-M   'P 1'
#
loop_
_entity.id
_entity.type
_entity.pdbx_description
1 polymer ?
#
loop_
_entity_poly.entity_id
_entity_poly.type
_entity_poly.pdbx_seq_one_letter_code
_entity_poly.pdbx_strand_id
1 'polypeptide(L)'
;MKTIWINAGELSGDMQAAALLTALREREPELAAIGMGGPNLARAGQKNLFRVESLSVMGIMEVLTALPRALHMLSRIKKEMARLRPDAVVLVDAPEFNFRVAKIAHGLGIPVYYFIPPKIWAWRTGRVRFLQRYVKRLFCILPFEPAFYAKHGVQVDYIGNPLVDMVNWPELKKIEPIKGRIGLMPGSRRKEVEALLPEFGKAARILLQQGRDVTFHCLRAPNMPEEKLRALWPSDVPVAFDAPEDRYTAMR
;
A
#
# COMPACT_ATOMS: atom_id res chain seq x y z
N MET A 1 -26.88 -13.20 -0.81
CA MET A 1 -25.91 -12.08 -1.04
C MET A 1 -24.57 -12.52 -0.48
N LYS A 2 -23.53 -12.58 -1.30
CA LYS A 2 -22.16 -12.94 -0.84
C LYS A 2 -21.55 -11.76 -0.09
N THR A 3 -20.84 -12.05 0.98
CA THR A 3 -20.16 -11.04 1.80
C THR A 3 -18.67 -11.35 1.88
N ILE A 4 -17.81 -10.40 1.57
CA ILE A 4 -16.37 -10.54 1.75
C ILE A 4 -15.84 -9.57 2.80
N TRP A 5 -14.82 -10.01 3.53
CA TRP A 5 -14.06 -9.16 4.42
C TRP A 5 -12.75 -8.78 3.73
N ILE A 6 -12.54 -7.49 3.45
CA ILE A 6 -11.25 -7.00 2.93
C ILE A 6 -10.52 -6.28 4.06
N ASN A 7 -9.24 -6.60 4.22
CA ASN A 7 -8.37 -6.02 5.24
C ASN A 7 -7.12 -5.42 4.62
N ALA A 8 -7.16 -4.12 4.35
CA ALA A 8 -6.02 -3.32 3.93
C ALA A 8 -5.40 -2.63 5.14
N GLY A 9 -4.11 -2.82 5.36
CA GLY A 9 -3.43 -2.30 6.55
C GLY A 9 -2.59 -1.04 6.31
N GLU A 10 -2.44 -0.60 5.06
CA GLU A 10 -1.72 0.61 4.65
C GLU A 10 -2.48 1.34 3.54
N LEU A 11 -2.20 2.63 3.34
CA LEU A 11 -2.87 3.43 2.31
C LEU A 11 -2.61 2.94 0.88
N SER A 12 -1.41 2.40 0.62
CA SER A 12 -1.10 1.75 -0.66
C SER A 12 -1.94 0.50 -0.89
N GLY A 13 -2.10 -0.32 0.14
CA GLY A 13 -2.96 -1.50 0.14
C GLY A 13 -4.44 -1.13 -0.03
N ASP A 14 -4.91 -0.04 0.58
CA ASP A 14 -6.26 0.48 0.43
C ASP A 14 -6.59 0.83 -1.03
N MET A 15 -5.66 1.49 -1.73
CA MET A 15 -5.83 1.84 -3.14
C MET A 15 -5.93 0.58 -4.03
N GLN A 16 -5.05 -0.39 -3.82
CA GLN A 16 -5.02 -1.64 -4.59
C GLN A 16 -6.24 -2.52 -4.28
N ALA A 17 -6.64 -2.58 -3.01
CA ALA A 17 -7.84 -3.30 -2.58
C ALA A 17 -9.13 -2.67 -3.15
N ALA A 18 -9.17 -1.35 -3.29
CA ALA A 18 -10.29 -0.65 -3.90
C ALA A 18 -10.44 -1.02 -5.39
N ALA A 19 -9.34 -1.07 -6.14
CA ALA A 19 -9.35 -1.52 -7.53
C ALA A 19 -9.86 -2.97 -7.65
N LEU A 20 -9.39 -3.87 -6.77
CA LEU A 20 -9.89 -5.24 -6.70
C LEU A 20 -11.39 -5.28 -6.41
N LEU A 21 -11.87 -4.52 -5.43
CA LEU A 21 -13.30 -4.51 -5.07
C LEU A 21 -14.17 -3.98 -6.22
N THR A 22 -13.72 -2.95 -6.93
CA THR A 22 -14.40 -2.43 -8.11
C THR A 22 -14.56 -3.52 -9.17
N ALA A 23 -13.46 -4.18 -9.53
CA ALA A 23 -13.48 -5.27 -10.52
C ALA A 23 -14.34 -6.49 -10.09
N LEU A 24 -14.37 -6.80 -8.81
CA LEU A 24 -15.25 -7.85 -8.28
C LEU A 24 -16.72 -7.49 -8.41
N ARG A 25 -17.09 -6.23 -8.17
CA ARG A 25 -18.47 -5.74 -8.28
C ARG A 25 -18.97 -5.62 -9.72
N GLU A 26 -18.09 -5.43 -10.68
CA GLU A 26 -18.46 -5.53 -12.10
C GLU A 26 -19.01 -6.93 -12.46
N ARG A 27 -18.53 -7.97 -11.77
CA ARG A 27 -18.95 -9.37 -11.97
C ARG A 27 -20.04 -9.83 -11.02
N GLU A 28 -20.08 -9.28 -9.83
CA GLU A 28 -21.03 -9.60 -8.74
C GLU A 28 -21.54 -8.29 -8.13
N PRO A 29 -22.49 -7.59 -8.77
CA PRO A 29 -22.97 -6.28 -8.31
C PRO A 29 -23.53 -6.28 -6.89
N GLU A 30 -24.10 -7.39 -6.44
CA GLU A 30 -24.67 -7.59 -5.10
C GLU A 30 -23.61 -7.98 -4.04
N LEU A 31 -22.32 -7.94 -4.38
CA LEU A 31 -21.26 -8.29 -3.45
C LEU A 31 -21.15 -7.27 -2.32
N ALA A 32 -21.43 -7.72 -1.09
CA ALA A 32 -21.19 -6.91 0.10
C ALA A 32 -19.72 -6.99 0.51
N ALA A 33 -19.10 -5.83 0.74
CA ALA A 33 -17.73 -5.73 1.23
C ALA A 33 -17.70 -5.00 2.58
N ILE A 34 -17.06 -5.61 3.55
CA ILE A 34 -16.88 -5.10 4.91
C ILE A 34 -15.42 -5.28 5.35
N GLY A 35 -14.97 -4.61 6.39
CA GLY A 35 -13.65 -4.90 6.95
C GLY A 35 -12.88 -3.67 7.38
N MET A 36 -11.56 -3.70 7.16
CA MET A 36 -10.66 -2.60 7.45
C MET A 36 -10.12 -1.98 6.17
N GLY A 37 -10.24 -0.67 6.04
CA GLY A 37 -9.77 0.06 4.88
C GLY A 37 -9.70 1.56 5.12
N GLY A 38 -9.25 2.24 4.10
CA GLY A 38 -9.16 3.69 4.02
C GLY A 38 -10.23 4.30 3.11
N PRO A 39 -9.99 5.54 2.66
CA PRO A 39 -10.95 6.30 1.85
C PRO A 39 -11.18 5.71 0.46
N ASN A 40 -10.21 4.96 -0.12
CA ASN A 40 -10.37 4.37 -1.44
C ASN A 40 -11.35 3.18 -1.40
N LEU A 41 -11.19 2.26 -0.45
CA LEU A 41 -12.12 1.15 -0.23
C LEU A 41 -13.52 1.65 0.13
N ALA A 42 -13.62 2.72 0.95
CA ALA A 42 -14.91 3.34 1.26
C ALA A 42 -15.60 3.88 -0.01
N ARG A 43 -14.86 4.55 -0.89
CA ARG A 43 -15.38 5.04 -2.20
C ARG A 43 -15.77 3.90 -3.14
N ALA A 44 -15.03 2.77 -3.12
CA ALA A 44 -15.40 1.56 -3.84
C ALA A 44 -16.60 0.82 -3.23
N GLY A 45 -17.16 1.34 -2.11
CA GLY A 45 -18.39 0.85 -1.47
C GLY A 45 -18.17 -0.18 -0.37
N GLN A 46 -16.94 -0.36 0.16
CA GLN A 46 -16.74 -1.14 1.36
C GLN A 46 -17.31 -0.41 2.58
N LYS A 47 -18.01 -1.13 3.44
CA LYS A 47 -18.34 -0.66 4.79
C LYS A 47 -17.12 -0.85 5.69
N ASN A 48 -16.36 0.23 5.91
CA ASN A 48 -15.21 0.20 6.81
C ASN A 48 -15.65 0.14 8.27
N LEU A 49 -15.52 -1.03 8.90
CA LEU A 49 -15.73 -1.22 10.34
C LEU A 49 -14.51 -0.73 11.15
N PHE A 50 -13.35 -0.74 10.51
CA PHE A 50 -12.08 -0.28 11.07
C PHE A 50 -11.36 0.59 10.04
N ARG A 51 -10.66 1.62 10.52
CA ARG A 51 -9.90 2.55 9.65
C ARG A 51 -8.43 2.17 9.61
N VAL A 52 -7.84 2.23 8.42
CA VAL A 52 -6.41 1.95 8.20
C VAL A 52 -5.51 2.94 8.94
N GLU A 53 -5.93 4.19 9.08
CA GLU A 53 -5.19 5.23 9.80
C GLU A 53 -4.95 4.85 11.27
N SER A 54 -5.82 4.03 11.86
CA SER A 54 -5.66 3.53 13.23
C SER A 54 -4.42 2.62 13.40
N LEU A 55 -3.90 2.04 12.31
CA LEU A 55 -2.64 1.28 12.31
C LEU A 55 -1.43 2.13 11.94
N SER A 56 -1.60 3.14 11.08
CA SER A 56 -0.51 3.97 10.53
C SER A 56 0.16 4.87 11.57
N VAL A 57 -0.50 5.15 12.67
CA VAL A 57 0.03 5.94 13.81
C VAL A 57 1.08 5.17 14.60
N MET A 58 1.27 3.87 14.33
CA MET A 58 2.18 2.99 15.08
C MET A 58 3.62 3.07 14.52
N GLY A 59 4.35 4.13 14.86
CA GLY A 59 5.81 4.19 14.62
C GLY A 59 6.57 3.15 15.44
N ILE A 60 7.81 2.81 15.00
CA ILE A 60 8.64 1.75 15.63
C ILE A 60 8.90 2.02 17.13
N MET A 61 8.99 3.27 17.57
CA MET A 61 9.18 3.64 18.98
C MET A 61 7.88 3.51 19.82
N GLU A 62 6.73 3.44 19.18
CA GLU A 62 5.40 3.36 19.83
C GLU A 62 4.87 1.92 19.90
N VAL A 63 5.66 0.92 19.48
CA VAL A 63 5.24 -0.49 19.40
C VAL A 63 4.74 -1.01 20.76
N LEU A 64 5.40 -0.63 21.86
CA LEU A 64 5.00 -1.07 23.21
C LEU A 64 3.67 -0.47 23.67
N THR A 65 3.41 0.80 23.36
CA THR A 65 2.17 1.49 23.70
C THR A 65 1.02 1.17 22.72
N ALA A 66 1.37 0.76 21.49
CA ALA A 66 0.42 0.40 20.45
C ALA A 66 -0.08 -1.06 20.57
N LEU A 67 0.67 -1.94 21.24
CA LEU A 67 0.32 -3.36 21.37
C LEU A 67 -1.06 -3.59 21.99
N PRO A 68 -1.47 -2.94 23.09
CA PRO A 68 -2.82 -3.10 23.65
C PRO A 68 -3.92 -2.69 22.68
N ARG A 69 -3.72 -1.60 21.93
CA ARG A 69 -4.67 -1.12 20.91
C ARG A 69 -4.81 -2.11 19.75
N ALA A 70 -3.68 -2.66 19.28
CA ALA A 70 -3.66 -3.67 18.22
C ALA A 70 -4.36 -4.96 18.67
N LEU A 71 -4.12 -5.42 19.89
CA LEU A 71 -4.80 -6.59 20.47
C LEU A 71 -6.30 -6.35 20.65
N HIS A 72 -6.69 -5.17 21.12
CA HIS A 72 -8.09 -4.78 21.22
C HIS A 72 -8.76 -4.76 19.84
N MET A 73 -8.11 -4.20 18.82
CA MET A 73 -8.61 -4.20 17.44
C MET A 73 -8.78 -5.61 16.90
N LEU A 74 -7.80 -6.50 17.11
CA LEU A 74 -7.89 -7.91 16.71
C LEU A 74 -9.02 -8.66 17.40
N SER A 75 -9.24 -8.38 18.68
CA SER A 75 -10.39 -8.93 19.43
C SER A 75 -11.73 -8.49 18.83
N ARG A 76 -11.86 -7.21 18.48
CA ARG A 76 -13.05 -6.68 17.81
C ARG A 76 -13.23 -7.26 16.41
N ILE A 77 -12.15 -7.39 15.61
CA ILE A 77 -12.19 -8.06 14.32
C ILE A 77 -12.69 -9.50 14.46
N LYS A 78 -12.17 -10.25 15.42
CA LYS A 78 -12.63 -11.61 15.70
C LYS A 78 -14.12 -11.66 16.02
N LYS A 79 -14.61 -10.76 16.88
CA LYS A 79 -16.03 -10.66 17.25
C LYS A 79 -16.91 -10.36 16.03
N GLU A 80 -16.52 -9.36 15.21
CA GLU A 80 -17.30 -9.00 14.02
C GLU A 80 -17.27 -10.08 12.94
N MET A 81 -16.12 -10.73 12.68
CA MET A 81 -16.04 -11.86 11.75
C MET A 81 -16.90 -13.05 12.22
N ALA A 82 -16.90 -13.36 13.52
CA ALA A 82 -17.71 -14.43 14.07
C ALA A 82 -19.23 -14.12 13.95
N ARG A 83 -19.60 -12.85 14.09
CA ARG A 83 -21.00 -12.38 13.98
C ARG A 83 -21.48 -12.33 12.53
N LEU A 84 -20.65 -11.80 11.64
CA LEU A 84 -21.03 -11.51 10.23
C LEU A 84 -20.79 -12.71 9.32
N ARG A 85 -19.90 -13.64 9.69
CA ARG A 85 -19.58 -14.86 8.93
C ARG A 85 -19.37 -14.58 7.43
N PRO A 86 -18.41 -13.74 7.06
CA PRO A 86 -18.16 -13.48 5.64
C PRO A 86 -17.75 -14.76 4.90
N ASP A 87 -18.12 -14.86 3.64
CA ASP A 87 -17.82 -16.02 2.78
C ASP A 87 -16.32 -16.16 2.48
N ALA A 88 -15.59 -15.04 2.56
CA ALA A 88 -14.14 -15.01 2.36
C ALA A 88 -13.50 -13.80 3.07
N VAL A 89 -12.21 -13.96 3.39
CA VAL A 89 -11.35 -12.88 3.85
C VAL A 89 -10.26 -12.62 2.81
N VAL A 90 -10.14 -11.37 2.37
CA VAL A 90 -9.07 -10.90 1.48
C VAL A 90 -8.13 -9.99 2.28
N LEU A 91 -6.87 -10.39 2.38
CA LEU A 91 -5.82 -9.65 3.06
C LEU A 91 -4.96 -8.92 2.02
N VAL A 92 -4.64 -7.66 2.29
CA VAL A 92 -3.83 -6.84 1.40
C VAL A 92 -2.75 -6.16 2.20
N ASP A 93 -1.47 -6.41 1.84
CA ASP A 93 -0.28 -5.83 2.48
C ASP A 93 -0.21 -6.04 4.01
N ALA A 94 0.46 -5.15 4.78
CA ALA A 94 0.54 -5.12 6.24
C ALA A 94 0.71 -6.49 6.94
N PRO A 95 1.77 -7.25 6.64
CA PRO A 95 1.90 -8.65 7.04
C PRO A 95 1.84 -8.89 8.55
N GLU A 96 2.42 -8.01 9.35
CA GLU A 96 2.48 -8.21 10.81
C GLU A 96 1.07 -8.21 11.44
N PHE A 97 0.17 -7.42 10.92
CA PHE A 97 -1.22 -7.38 11.35
C PHE A 97 -2.06 -8.46 10.65
N ASN A 98 -1.94 -8.55 9.33
CA ASN A 98 -2.74 -9.44 8.50
C ASN A 98 -2.48 -10.92 8.79
N PHE A 99 -1.31 -11.32 9.23
CA PHE A 99 -1.07 -12.68 9.70
C PHE A 99 -1.91 -13.03 10.94
N ARG A 100 -2.16 -12.08 11.84
CA ARG A 100 -3.05 -12.30 12.98
C ARG A 100 -4.51 -12.41 12.54
N VAL A 101 -4.91 -11.57 11.58
CA VAL A 101 -6.25 -11.64 10.97
C VAL A 101 -6.46 -12.96 10.23
N ALA A 102 -5.44 -13.46 9.50
CA ALA A 102 -5.47 -14.77 8.85
C ALA A 102 -5.73 -15.91 9.84
N LYS A 103 -5.04 -15.91 10.99
CA LYS A 103 -5.28 -16.92 12.05
C LYS A 103 -6.70 -16.85 12.58
N ILE A 104 -7.23 -15.63 12.79
CA ILE A 104 -8.61 -15.45 13.27
C ILE A 104 -9.61 -16.03 12.27
N ALA A 105 -9.49 -15.65 10.99
CA ALA A 105 -10.38 -16.13 9.94
C ALA A 105 -10.31 -17.65 9.77
N HIS A 106 -9.10 -18.20 9.73
CA HIS A 106 -8.89 -19.66 9.65
C HIS A 106 -9.50 -20.39 10.84
N GLY A 107 -9.33 -19.88 12.07
CA GLY A 107 -9.94 -20.45 13.28
C GLY A 107 -11.47 -20.38 13.28
N LEU A 108 -12.07 -19.52 12.48
CA LEU A 108 -13.52 -19.43 12.24
C LEU A 108 -13.99 -20.27 11.05
N GLY A 109 -13.09 -20.98 10.37
CA GLY A 109 -13.37 -21.75 9.16
C GLY A 109 -13.63 -20.91 7.91
N ILE A 110 -13.22 -19.62 7.91
CA ILE A 110 -13.42 -18.70 6.80
C ILE A 110 -12.19 -18.77 5.89
N PRO A 111 -12.36 -19.01 4.56
CA PRO A 111 -11.25 -19.08 3.63
C PRO A 111 -10.54 -17.72 3.49
N VAL A 112 -9.21 -17.76 3.53
CA VAL A 112 -8.35 -16.58 3.45
C VAL A 112 -7.65 -16.52 2.11
N TYR A 113 -7.72 -15.38 1.46
CA TYR A 113 -7.02 -15.05 0.23
C TYR A 113 -6.05 -13.91 0.52
N TYR A 114 -4.81 -14.00 0.01
CA TYR A 114 -3.84 -12.92 0.17
C TYR A 114 -3.58 -12.29 -1.20
N PHE A 115 -4.06 -11.07 -1.36
CA PHE A 115 -3.83 -10.23 -2.51
C PHE A 115 -2.62 -9.33 -2.23
N ILE A 116 -1.58 -9.46 -3.03
CA ILE A 116 -0.26 -8.83 -2.82
C ILE A 116 0.36 -9.31 -1.49
N PRO A 117 0.86 -10.55 -1.47
CA PRO A 117 1.47 -11.12 -0.27
C PRO A 117 2.75 -10.37 0.12
N PRO A 118 3.16 -10.48 1.38
CA PRO A 118 4.38 -9.84 1.85
C PRO A 118 5.61 -10.34 1.11
N LYS A 119 6.60 -9.46 0.93
CA LYS A 119 7.88 -9.73 0.25
C LYS A 119 8.78 -10.66 1.08
N ILE A 120 8.28 -11.86 1.42
CA ILE A 120 8.99 -12.82 2.28
C ILE A 120 10.25 -13.40 1.62
N TRP A 121 10.34 -13.32 0.30
CA TRP A 121 11.50 -13.70 -0.48
C TRP A 121 12.73 -12.82 -0.19
N ALA A 122 12.54 -11.59 0.29
CA ALA A 122 13.62 -10.67 0.55
C ALA A 122 14.36 -10.96 1.87
N TRP A 123 13.66 -11.40 2.94
CA TRP A 123 14.28 -11.46 4.27
C TRP A 123 13.59 -12.37 5.32
N ARG A 124 12.45 -12.97 5.04
CA ARG A 124 11.68 -13.78 6.01
C ARG A 124 11.08 -15.03 5.38
N THR A 125 11.89 -15.83 4.69
CA THR A 125 11.45 -17.03 3.97
C THR A 125 10.73 -18.05 4.85
N GLY A 126 11.07 -18.15 6.14
CA GLY A 126 10.36 -19.03 7.10
C GLY A 126 8.85 -18.76 7.22
N ARG A 127 8.35 -17.59 6.77
CA ARG A 127 6.92 -17.27 6.74
C ARG A 127 6.14 -18.01 5.66
N VAL A 128 6.80 -18.67 4.72
CA VAL A 128 6.15 -19.54 3.72
C VAL A 128 5.27 -20.58 4.40
N ARG A 129 5.76 -21.23 5.46
CA ARG A 129 4.98 -22.23 6.24
C ARG A 129 3.69 -21.64 6.83
N PHE A 130 3.74 -20.37 7.23
CA PHE A 130 2.55 -19.67 7.71
C PHE A 130 1.51 -19.51 6.59
N LEU A 131 1.95 -19.05 5.42
CA LEU A 131 1.07 -18.86 4.26
C LEU A 131 0.46 -20.19 3.81
N GLN A 132 1.25 -21.26 3.73
CA GLN A 132 0.75 -22.62 3.43
C GLN A 132 -0.37 -23.06 4.38
N ARG A 133 -0.25 -22.75 5.67
CA ARG A 133 -1.20 -23.21 6.69
C ARG A 133 -2.48 -22.40 6.74
N TYR A 134 -2.41 -21.09 6.56
CA TYR A 134 -3.51 -20.17 6.87
C TYR A 134 -4.14 -19.50 5.66
N VAL A 135 -3.52 -19.60 4.48
CA VAL A 135 -3.99 -18.91 3.28
C VAL A 135 -4.35 -19.92 2.21
N LYS A 136 -5.57 -19.80 1.67
CA LYS A 136 -6.09 -20.70 0.64
C LYS A 136 -5.46 -20.43 -0.74
N ARG A 137 -5.27 -19.16 -1.09
CA ARG A 137 -4.62 -18.73 -2.35
C ARG A 137 -3.86 -17.43 -2.16
N LEU A 138 -2.76 -17.30 -2.90
CA LEU A 138 -1.90 -16.13 -2.94
C LEU A 138 -1.91 -15.55 -4.36
N PHE A 139 -2.15 -14.24 -4.46
CA PHE A 139 -2.12 -13.50 -5.72
C PHE A 139 -0.91 -12.58 -5.74
N CYS A 140 0.16 -12.98 -6.42
CA CYS A 140 1.42 -12.25 -6.45
C CYS A 140 1.51 -11.32 -7.66
N ILE A 141 2.30 -10.26 -7.53
CA ILE A 141 2.38 -9.16 -8.49
C ILE A 141 3.74 -9.02 -9.18
N LEU A 142 4.77 -9.75 -8.71
CA LEU A 142 6.10 -9.69 -9.29
C LEU A 142 6.39 -10.97 -10.08
N PRO A 143 6.97 -10.87 -11.28
CA PRO A 143 7.08 -12.02 -12.21
C PRO A 143 7.98 -13.15 -11.70
N PHE A 144 8.87 -12.90 -10.74
CA PHE A 144 9.76 -13.91 -10.15
C PHE A 144 9.16 -14.62 -8.93
N GLU A 145 8.08 -14.09 -8.34
CA GLU A 145 7.46 -14.66 -7.13
C GLU A 145 6.94 -16.08 -7.32
N PRO A 146 6.32 -16.46 -8.46
CA PRO A 146 5.91 -17.84 -8.69
C PRO A 146 7.06 -18.84 -8.57
N ALA A 147 8.22 -18.53 -9.15
CA ALA A 147 9.40 -19.38 -9.07
C ALA A 147 9.94 -19.50 -7.64
N PHE A 148 9.89 -18.41 -6.86
CA PHE A 148 10.24 -18.44 -5.44
C PHE A 148 9.29 -19.34 -4.64
N TYR A 149 7.98 -19.15 -4.77
CA TYR A 149 6.98 -19.92 -4.04
C TYR A 149 6.99 -21.41 -4.44
N ALA A 150 7.19 -21.73 -5.72
CA ALA A 150 7.28 -23.10 -6.21
C ALA A 150 8.44 -23.88 -5.56
N LYS A 151 9.61 -23.25 -5.34
CA LYS A 151 10.75 -23.86 -4.61
C LYS A 151 10.39 -24.26 -3.17
N HIS A 152 9.34 -23.70 -2.62
CA HIS A 152 8.84 -24.01 -1.28
C HIS A 152 7.54 -24.84 -1.30
N GLY A 153 7.15 -25.38 -2.46
CA GLY A 153 5.94 -26.19 -2.59
C GLY A 153 4.63 -25.40 -2.44
N VAL A 154 4.66 -24.10 -2.72
CA VAL A 154 3.46 -23.23 -2.67
C VAL A 154 3.06 -22.84 -4.09
N GLN A 155 1.80 -23.11 -4.43
CA GLN A 155 1.22 -22.60 -5.66
C GLN A 155 0.68 -21.19 -5.43
N VAL A 156 0.96 -20.29 -6.38
CA VAL A 156 0.49 -18.91 -6.36
C VAL A 156 -0.03 -18.52 -7.74
N ASP A 157 -0.96 -17.59 -7.77
CA ASP A 157 -1.43 -17.01 -9.02
C ASP A 157 -0.67 -15.69 -9.27
N TYR A 158 0.06 -15.62 -10.39
CA TYR A 158 0.64 -14.37 -10.85
C TYR A 158 -0.40 -13.55 -11.61
N ILE A 159 -0.72 -12.39 -11.10
CA ILE A 159 -1.79 -11.52 -11.64
C ILE A 159 -1.27 -10.25 -12.32
N GLY A 160 0.05 -10.04 -12.33
CA GLY A 160 0.63 -8.75 -12.71
C GLY A 160 0.52 -7.68 -11.62
N ASN A 161 1.14 -6.54 -11.87
CA ASN A 161 1.10 -5.44 -10.90
C ASN A 161 -0.11 -4.54 -11.16
N PRO A 162 -1.06 -4.39 -10.22
CA PRO A 162 -2.26 -3.56 -10.38
C PRO A 162 -1.97 -2.08 -10.71
N LEU A 163 -0.77 -1.58 -10.36
CA LEU A 163 -0.36 -0.22 -10.73
C LEU A 163 -0.32 -0.01 -12.25
N VAL A 164 -0.11 -1.07 -13.03
CA VAL A 164 -0.09 -0.98 -14.50
C VAL A 164 -1.47 -0.60 -15.03
N ASP A 165 -2.52 -1.16 -14.43
CA ASP A 165 -3.90 -0.88 -14.84
C ASP A 165 -4.41 0.47 -14.30
N MET A 166 -3.81 0.94 -13.19
CA MET A 166 -4.17 2.22 -12.56
C MET A 166 -3.55 3.44 -13.24
N VAL A 167 -2.55 3.21 -14.10
CA VAL A 167 -1.81 4.27 -14.81
C VAL A 167 -2.24 4.30 -16.27
N ASN A 168 -2.71 5.46 -16.75
CA ASN A 168 -3.05 5.64 -18.16
C ASN A 168 -1.79 5.76 -19.03
N TRP A 169 -1.12 4.63 -19.25
CA TRP A 169 0.11 4.55 -20.03
C TRP A 169 0.00 5.13 -21.45
N PRO A 170 -1.10 4.90 -22.21
CA PRO A 170 -1.25 5.51 -23.53
C PRO A 170 -1.15 7.03 -23.53
N GLU A 171 -1.75 7.68 -22.54
CA GLU A 171 -1.67 9.15 -22.41
C GLU A 171 -0.29 9.61 -21.90
N LEU A 172 0.26 8.92 -20.91
CA LEU A 172 1.59 9.27 -20.39
C LEU A 172 2.70 9.14 -21.44
N LYS A 173 2.61 8.18 -22.35
CA LYS A 173 3.59 8.01 -23.44
C LYS A 173 3.58 9.17 -24.45
N LYS A 174 2.50 9.94 -24.54
CA LYS A 174 2.41 11.12 -25.41
C LYS A 174 3.16 12.33 -24.84
N ILE A 175 3.47 12.31 -23.54
CA ILE A 175 4.16 13.41 -22.86
C ILE A 175 5.67 13.25 -23.12
N GLU A 176 6.26 14.22 -23.79
CA GLU A 176 7.71 14.23 -24.04
C GLU A 176 8.47 14.52 -22.73
N PRO A 177 9.54 13.78 -22.43
CA PRO A 177 10.38 14.04 -21.27
C PRO A 177 11.06 15.41 -21.37
N ILE A 178 11.04 16.17 -20.29
CA ILE A 178 11.70 17.48 -20.24
C ILE A 178 13.15 17.27 -19.82
N LYS A 179 14.08 17.60 -20.74
CA LYS A 179 15.52 17.52 -20.48
C LYS A 179 15.91 18.40 -19.29
N GLY A 180 16.73 17.87 -18.40
CA GLY A 180 17.18 18.59 -17.20
C GLY A 180 16.17 18.59 -16.05
N ARG A 181 14.95 18.06 -16.22
CA ARG A 181 14.01 17.89 -15.10
C ARG A 181 14.44 16.71 -14.22
N ILE A 182 14.54 16.96 -12.92
CA ILE A 182 14.88 15.95 -11.90
C ILE A 182 13.68 15.77 -10.97
N GLY A 183 13.07 14.57 -11.02
CA GLY A 183 11.99 14.17 -10.10
C GLY A 183 12.55 13.72 -8.75
N LEU A 184 12.05 14.31 -7.68
CA LEU A 184 12.43 13.98 -6.30
C LEU A 184 11.27 13.25 -5.63
N MET A 185 11.53 12.04 -5.11
CA MET A 185 10.56 11.20 -4.42
C MET A 185 11.02 10.93 -2.98
N PRO A 186 10.77 11.85 -2.03
CA PRO A 186 11.25 11.72 -0.65
C PRO A 186 10.52 10.66 0.16
N GLY A 187 9.47 10.04 -0.41
CA GLY A 187 8.67 9.02 0.26
C GLY A 187 7.31 9.50 0.69
N SER A 188 6.57 8.61 1.36
CA SER A 188 5.20 8.86 1.83
C SER A 188 5.06 8.84 3.35
N ARG A 189 6.10 8.41 4.08
CA ARG A 189 6.12 8.40 5.54
C ARG A 189 6.85 9.62 6.07
N ARG A 190 6.27 10.24 7.11
CA ARG A 190 6.82 11.47 7.69
C ARG A 190 8.33 11.38 7.99
N LYS A 191 8.78 10.32 8.66
CA LYS A 191 10.20 10.12 9.00
C LYS A 191 11.11 9.96 7.78
N GLU A 192 10.63 9.32 6.72
CA GLU A 192 11.36 9.20 5.44
C GLU A 192 11.55 10.59 4.82
N VAL A 193 10.46 11.35 4.73
CA VAL A 193 10.49 12.71 4.16
C VAL A 193 11.40 13.64 4.97
N GLU A 194 11.28 13.63 6.30
CA GLU A 194 12.12 14.43 7.21
C GLU A 194 13.61 14.11 7.08
N ALA A 195 13.94 12.85 6.77
CA ALA A 195 15.34 12.44 6.58
C ALA A 195 15.87 12.72 5.15
N LEU A 196 15.05 12.45 4.11
CA LEU A 196 15.55 12.46 2.73
C LEU A 196 15.44 13.83 2.05
N LEU A 197 14.38 14.58 2.33
CA LEU A 197 14.15 15.83 1.61
C LEU A 197 15.23 16.91 1.86
N PRO A 198 15.77 17.09 3.07
CA PRO A 198 16.91 17.98 3.29
C PRO A 198 18.17 17.54 2.53
N GLU A 199 18.43 16.23 2.42
CA GLU A 199 19.59 15.71 1.69
C GLU A 199 19.42 15.92 0.18
N PHE A 200 18.20 15.76 -0.35
CA PHE A 200 17.90 16.11 -1.74
C PHE A 200 18.13 17.61 -2.01
N GLY A 201 17.75 18.47 -1.06
CA GLY A 201 18.01 19.90 -1.15
C GLY A 201 19.50 20.24 -1.19
N LYS A 202 20.33 19.57 -0.38
CA LYS A 202 21.79 19.72 -0.44
C LYS A 202 22.36 19.29 -1.79
N ALA A 203 21.91 18.13 -2.30
CA ALA A 203 22.34 17.62 -3.60
C ALA A 203 21.92 18.57 -4.74
N ALA A 204 20.70 19.10 -4.69
CA ALA A 204 20.19 20.06 -5.66
C ALA A 204 21.06 21.35 -5.70
N ARG A 205 21.41 21.87 -4.51
CA ARG A 205 22.31 23.05 -4.40
C ARG A 205 23.66 22.79 -5.05
N ILE A 206 24.26 21.62 -4.83
CA ILE A 206 25.56 21.25 -5.44
C ILE A 206 25.44 21.23 -6.97
N LEU A 207 24.37 20.67 -7.53
CA LEU A 207 24.18 20.64 -8.98
C LEU A 207 24.05 22.04 -9.57
N LEU A 208 23.33 22.95 -8.91
CA LEU A 208 23.22 24.33 -9.34
C LEU A 208 24.57 25.09 -9.27
N GLN A 209 25.33 24.87 -8.18
CA GLN A 209 26.67 25.44 -8.02
C GLN A 209 27.66 24.95 -9.07
N GLN A 210 27.47 23.74 -9.59
CA GLN A 210 28.23 23.19 -10.73
C GLN A 210 27.79 23.73 -12.09
N GLY A 211 26.84 24.67 -12.13
CA GLY A 211 26.32 25.25 -13.37
C GLY A 211 25.49 24.28 -14.20
N ARG A 212 24.90 23.25 -13.57
CA ARG A 212 24.01 22.30 -14.28
C ARG A 212 22.70 23.00 -14.62
N ASP A 213 22.29 22.87 -15.87
CA ASP A 213 20.98 23.34 -16.35
C ASP A 213 19.91 22.29 -15.98
N VAL A 214 19.39 22.36 -14.74
CA VAL A 214 18.43 21.43 -14.20
C VAL A 214 17.34 22.12 -13.39
N THR A 215 16.14 21.51 -13.37
CA THR A 215 15.01 21.92 -12.54
C THR A 215 14.59 20.78 -11.63
N PHE A 216 14.06 21.11 -10.45
CA PHE A 216 13.68 20.12 -9.44
C PHE A 216 12.18 20.10 -9.25
N HIS A 217 11.61 18.89 -9.29
CA HIS A 217 10.20 18.60 -9.10
C HIS A 217 10.03 17.60 -7.97
N CYS A 218 9.44 18.02 -6.87
CA CYS A 218 9.16 17.15 -5.72
C CYS A 218 7.76 16.54 -5.85
N LEU A 219 7.71 15.23 -6.11
CA LEU A 219 6.48 14.46 -6.24
C LEU A 219 5.87 14.21 -4.86
N ARG A 220 4.80 14.89 -4.57
CA ARG A 220 4.17 14.91 -3.26
C ARG A 220 3.26 13.70 -3.03
N ALA A 221 3.38 13.06 -1.88
CA ALA A 221 2.42 12.04 -1.46
C ALA A 221 1.10 12.68 -0.97
N PRO A 222 -0.08 12.04 -1.17
CA PRO A 222 -1.38 12.60 -0.79
C PRO A 222 -1.54 12.99 0.69
N ASN A 223 -0.83 12.29 1.56
CA ASN A 223 -0.84 12.53 3.01
C ASN A 223 0.22 13.53 3.48
N MET A 224 0.92 14.21 2.57
CA MET A 224 2.01 15.13 2.88
C MET A 224 1.67 16.56 2.42
N PRO A 225 1.31 17.46 3.35
CA PRO A 225 1.04 18.87 3.03
C PRO A 225 2.28 19.57 2.47
N GLU A 226 2.07 20.42 1.46
CA GLU A 226 3.15 21.15 0.78
C GLU A 226 3.96 22.03 1.73
N GLU A 227 3.28 22.70 2.67
CA GLU A 227 3.94 23.59 3.64
C GLU A 227 5.00 22.85 4.47
N LYS A 228 4.75 21.57 4.81
CA LYS A 228 5.71 20.75 5.53
C LYS A 228 6.94 20.40 4.68
N LEU A 229 6.74 20.19 3.38
CA LEU A 229 7.85 19.94 2.45
C LEU A 229 8.67 21.20 2.25
N ARG A 230 8.01 22.34 2.06
CA ARG A 230 8.69 23.66 1.94
C ARG A 230 9.53 23.99 3.19
N ALA A 231 9.04 23.67 4.37
CA ALA A 231 9.79 23.90 5.61
C ALA A 231 11.07 23.06 5.74
N LEU A 232 11.16 21.93 5.02
CA LEU A 232 12.33 21.03 5.00
C LEU A 232 13.28 21.29 3.84
N TRP A 233 12.83 22.06 2.83
CA TRP A 233 13.62 22.37 1.63
C TRP A 233 14.40 23.66 1.81
N PRO A 234 15.67 23.75 1.32
CA PRO A 234 16.44 24.97 1.40
C PRO A 234 15.78 26.09 0.56
N SER A 235 15.59 27.24 1.19
CA SER A 235 14.88 28.41 0.59
C SER A 235 15.61 29.03 -0.61
N ASP A 236 16.91 28.82 -0.71
CA ASP A 236 17.77 29.30 -1.79
C ASP A 236 17.82 28.39 -3.03
N VAL A 237 17.15 27.23 -2.99
CA VAL A 237 17.10 26.25 -4.08
C VAL A 237 15.69 26.22 -4.68
N PRO A 238 15.51 26.60 -5.96
CA PRO A 238 14.21 26.52 -6.62
C PRO A 238 13.70 25.08 -6.70
N VAL A 239 12.41 24.85 -6.42
CA VAL A 239 11.73 23.56 -6.53
C VAL A 239 10.24 23.75 -6.80
N ALA A 240 9.67 22.93 -7.67
CA ALA A 240 8.24 22.77 -7.81
C ALA A 240 7.77 21.59 -6.94
N PHE A 241 6.67 21.78 -6.20
CA PHE A 241 6.01 20.69 -5.47
C PHE A 241 4.77 20.28 -6.25
N ASP A 242 4.87 19.14 -6.94
CA ASP A 242 3.78 18.66 -7.79
C ASP A 242 2.63 18.11 -6.95
N ALA A 243 1.40 18.34 -7.42
CA ALA A 243 0.22 17.81 -6.77
C ALA A 243 0.19 16.26 -6.82
N PRO A 244 -0.37 15.58 -5.81
CA PRO A 244 -0.38 14.11 -5.78
C PRO A 244 -1.06 13.46 -6.98
N GLU A 245 -2.06 14.09 -7.55
CA GLU A 245 -2.78 13.69 -8.75
C GLU A 245 -1.92 13.74 -10.01
N ASP A 246 -0.99 14.68 -10.09
CA ASP A 246 -0.12 14.91 -11.25
C ASP A 246 1.18 14.08 -11.23
N ARG A 247 1.35 13.25 -10.19
CA ARG A 247 2.61 12.52 -9.96
C ARG A 247 3.11 11.71 -11.16
N TYR A 248 2.22 11.05 -11.90
CA TYR A 248 2.61 10.24 -13.05
C TYR A 248 2.98 11.11 -14.27
N THR A 249 2.29 12.22 -14.45
CA THR A 249 2.60 13.22 -15.48
C THR A 249 3.95 13.90 -15.19
N ALA A 250 4.19 14.23 -13.91
CA ALA A 250 5.43 14.87 -13.49
C ALA A 250 6.66 13.92 -13.56
N MET A 251 6.44 12.61 -13.62
CA MET A 251 7.49 11.60 -13.83
C MET A 251 7.96 11.49 -15.29
N ARG A 252 7.27 12.14 -16.20
CA ARG A 252 7.63 12.20 -17.63
C ARG A 252 8.34 13.50 -17.93
#